data_4b688d89cb68ac1758ded9b42c9aa549
#
_entry.id   4b688d89cb68ac1758ded9b42c9aa549
#
_cell.length_a   1.000
_cell.length_b   1.000
_cell.length_c   1.000
_cell.angle_alpha   90.00
_cell.angle_beta   90.00
_cell.angle_gamma   90.00
#
_symmetry.space_group_name_H-M   'P 1'
#
loop_
_entity.id
_entity.type
_entity.pdbx_description
1 polymer ?
#
loop_
_entity_poly.entity_id
_entity_poly.type
_entity_poly.pdbx_seq_one_letter_code
_entity_poly.pdbx_strand_id
1 'polypeptide(L)'
;EPGALRPAENVGCGVLDAPLYIGKRNFNLMDLLDLRKQIDDIDEQLIPLLIKRMGISKQVAEYKVQRGLPVLNEQREKEILDDVRSKCGEQGETIATVFSATMDASRALQHKIIGGGKELRTAVENAVIDGTLAESTAPVACAGVEGSYAEKTAKRLFPDAQVKHYKLFEDVFEAVNKGEAPFGVIPVENSTAGSVHEAYDLIMKYKFYIVGAYSLEVNHCLCANENAKYEDIEEVYSHPQALSQCSKFLKDFDFTGINYTNTAAAAKFVKNSGRTNIGAICSEDAAKKYGLKILKTNIQNVSSNSTRFIVISKKMVIEKGADKISLIFALPHKTGSLYRILGRFSMA
;
A
#
# COMPACT_ATOMS: atom_id res chain seq x y z
N GLU A 1 -49.01 14.97 -5.20
CA GLU A 1 -48.38 13.63 -4.95
C GLU A 1 -46.90 13.73 -5.18
N PRO A 2 -46.03 13.45 -4.19
CA PRO A 2 -44.58 13.50 -4.37
C PRO A 2 -44.05 12.12 -4.73
N GLY A 3 -43.26 12.09 -5.80
CA GLY A 3 -42.57 10.89 -6.29
C GLY A 3 -41.52 10.39 -5.34
N ALA A 4 -41.59 9.08 -5.04
CA ALA A 4 -40.70 8.36 -4.21
C ALA A 4 -39.29 8.26 -4.84
N LEU A 5 -38.26 8.71 -4.13
CA LEU A 5 -36.85 8.45 -4.39
C LEU A 5 -36.54 6.96 -4.12
N ARG A 6 -36.06 6.25 -5.13
CA ARG A 6 -35.52 4.90 -4.96
C ARG A 6 -34.14 4.97 -4.29
N PRO A 7 -33.82 4.02 -3.39
CA PRO A 7 -32.48 3.97 -2.80
C PRO A 7 -31.43 3.54 -3.84
N ALA A 8 -30.22 4.08 -3.72
CA ALA A 8 -29.08 3.76 -4.55
C ALA A 8 -28.71 2.29 -4.39
N GLU A 9 -28.70 1.54 -5.48
CA GLU A 9 -28.27 0.16 -5.55
C GLU A 9 -26.75 0.10 -5.37
N ASN A 10 -26.32 -0.76 -4.45
CA ASN A 10 -24.94 -1.20 -4.29
C ASN A 10 -24.42 -1.75 -5.61
N VAL A 11 -23.37 -1.12 -6.15
CA VAL A 11 -22.58 -1.71 -7.24
C VAL A 11 -21.70 -2.79 -6.62
N GLY A 12 -22.27 -3.94 -6.38
CA GLY A 12 -21.54 -5.17 -6.11
C GLY A 12 -20.80 -5.58 -7.39
N CYS A 13 -19.55 -5.98 -7.23
CA CYS A 13 -18.76 -6.63 -8.26
C CYS A 13 -19.46 -7.94 -8.66
N GLY A 14 -20.39 -7.85 -9.62
CA GLY A 14 -21.15 -8.99 -10.10
C GLY A 14 -20.27 -9.83 -11.01
N VAL A 15 -19.96 -11.02 -10.57
CA VAL A 15 -19.69 -12.16 -11.47
C VAL A 15 -20.89 -12.22 -12.42
N LEU A 16 -20.65 -12.10 -13.73
CA LEU A 16 -21.66 -12.24 -14.77
C LEU A 16 -22.11 -13.70 -14.85
N ASP A 17 -23.00 -14.10 -13.96
CA ASP A 17 -23.89 -15.24 -14.17
C ASP A 17 -25.14 -14.76 -14.96
N ALA A 18 -24.92 -14.46 -16.23
CA ALA A 18 -26.05 -14.38 -17.15
C ALA A 18 -26.42 -15.82 -17.55
N PRO A 19 -27.64 -16.31 -17.27
CA PRO A 19 -28.06 -17.57 -17.82
C PRO A 19 -28.14 -17.43 -19.35
N LEU A 20 -27.23 -18.07 -20.06
CA LEU A 20 -27.33 -18.26 -21.50
C LEU A 20 -28.63 -19.05 -21.75
N TYR A 21 -29.65 -18.37 -22.26
CA TYR A 21 -30.86 -18.98 -22.79
C TYR A 21 -30.47 -19.77 -24.05
N ILE A 22 -29.98 -21.01 -23.88
CA ILE A 22 -29.74 -21.94 -24.97
C ILE A 22 -31.11 -22.50 -25.32
N GLY A 23 -31.65 -22.04 -26.47
CA GLY A 23 -32.84 -22.62 -27.06
C GLY A 23 -32.71 -24.14 -27.12
N LYS A 24 -33.78 -24.88 -26.78
CA LYS A 24 -33.87 -26.35 -26.80
C LYS A 24 -33.50 -26.89 -28.21
N ARG A 25 -32.21 -27.08 -28.46
CA ARG A 25 -31.72 -28.04 -29.44
C ARG A 25 -31.59 -29.36 -28.67
N ASN A 26 -32.18 -30.43 -29.16
CA ASN A 26 -31.97 -31.80 -28.68
C ASN A 26 -30.47 -32.13 -28.81
N PHE A 27 -29.70 -31.75 -27.82
CA PHE A 27 -28.38 -32.34 -27.60
C PHE A 27 -28.65 -33.70 -26.94
N ASN A 28 -28.16 -34.79 -27.55
CA ASN A 28 -27.86 -35.99 -26.79
C ASN A 28 -26.94 -35.54 -25.67
N LEU A 29 -27.47 -35.43 -24.47
CA LEU A 29 -26.71 -35.08 -23.26
C LEU A 29 -25.72 -36.23 -23.03
N MET A 30 -24.48 -36.07 -23.52
CA MET A 30 -23.36 -36.83 -23.00
C MET A 30 -23.34 -36.56 -21.50
N ASP A 31 -23.24 -37.61 -20.68
CA ASP A 31 -23.17 -37.47 -19.25
C ASP A 31 -21.95 -36.57 -18.89
N LEU A 32 -22.12 -35.68 -17.95
CA LEU A 32 -21.03 -34.84 -17.47
C LEU A 32 -19.77 -35.65 -17.07
N LEU A 33 -19.99 -36.90 -16.62
CA LEU A 33 -18.90 -37.83 -16.30
C LEU A 33 -18.14 -38.26 -17.55
N ASP A 34 -18.80 -38.47 -18.69
CA ASP A 34 -18.14 -38.82 -19.98
C ASP A 34 -17.33 -37.62 -20.51
N LEU A 35 -17.84 -36.40 -20.36
CA LEU A 35 -17.11 -35.19 -20.73
C LEU A 35 -15.85 -34.97 -19.87
N ARG A 36 -15.98 -35.18 -18.57
CA ARG A 36 -14.84 -35.11 -17.65
C ARG A 36 -13.77 -36.15 -17.99
N LYS A 37 -14.18 -37.39 -18.26
CA LYS A 37 -13.25 -38.44 -18.68
C LYS A 37 -12.48 -38.08 -19.95
N GLN A 38 -13.16 -37.48 -20.95
CA GLN A 38 -12.47 -37.01 -22.14
C GLN A 38 -11.47 -35.89 -21.84
N ILE A 39 -11.76 -35.00 -20.89
CA ILE A 39 -10.81 -33.99 -20.44
C ILE A 39 -9.62 -34.66 -19.77
N ASP A 40 -9.85 -35.62 -18.86
CA ASP A 40 -8.79 -36.36 -18.17
C ASP A 40 -7.87 -37.09 -19.17
N ASP A 41 -8.44 -37.74 -20.22
CA ASP A 41 -7.69 -38.41 -21.27
C ASP A 41 -6.81 -37.43 -22.11
N ILE A 42 -7.25 -36.17 -22.27
CA ILE A 42 -6.49 -35.11 -22.92
C ILE A 42 -5.37 -34.62 -21.98
N ASP A 43 -5.67 -34.42 -20.69
CA ASP A 43 -4.70 -33.96 -19.72
C ASP A 43 -3.57 -34.99 -19.53
N GLU A 44 -3.87 -36.29 -19.57
CA GLU A 44 -2.83 -37.33 -19.57
C GLU A 44 -1.85 -37.23 -20.74
N GLN A 45 -2.30 -36.74 -21.92
CA GLN A 45 -1.42 -36.48 -23.06
C GLN A 45 -0.70 -35.15 -22.95
N LEU A 46 -1.33 -34.12 -22.36
CA LEU A 46 -0.77 -32.77 -22.23
C LEU A 46 0.35 -32.71 -21.21
N ILE A 47 0.20 -33.39 -20.05
CA ILE A 47 1.18 -33.39 -18.95
C ILE A 47 2.58 -33.78 -19.42
N PRO A 48 2.81 -34.90 -20.10
CA PRO A 48 4.15 -35.27 -20.59
C PRO A 48 4.74 -34.28 -21.60
N LEU A 49 3.89 -33.64 -22.43
CA LEU A 49 4.33 -32.59 -23.34
C LEU A 49 4.79 -31.34 -22.60
N LEU A 50 4.09 -30.92 -21.56
CA LEU A 50 4.47 -29.79 -20.72
C LEU A 50 5.77 -30.10 -19.96
N ILE A 51 5.93 -31.31 -19.41
CA ILE A 51 7.17 -31.75 -18.75
C ILE A 51 8.34 -31.69 -19.72
N LYS A 52 8.16 -32.22 -20.93
CA LYS A 52 9.20 -32.19 -21.99
C LYS A 52 9.55 -30.75 -22.37
N ARG A 53 8.55 -29.87 -22.50
CA ARG A 53 8.75 -28.45 -22.81
C ARG A 53 9.54 -27.75 -21.68
N MET A 54 9.25 -28.03 -20.40
CA MET A 54 10.00 -27.49 -19.26
C MET A 54 11.44 -28.02 -19.24
N GLY A 55 11.67 -29.29 -19.61
CA GLY A 55 13.02 -29.86 -19.76
C GLY A 55 13.84 -29.11 -20.82
N ILE A 56 13.26 -28.80 -21.98
CA ILE A 56 13.90 -27.98 -23.01
C ILE A 56 14.16 -26.55 -22.49
N SER A 57 13.24 -25.97 -21.72
CA SER A 57 13.44 -24.64 -21.11
C SER A 57 14.65 -24.59 -20.16
N LYS A 58 14.98 -25.69 -19.47
CA LYS A 58 16.22 -25.80 -18.67
C LYS A 58 17.47 -25.73 -19.56
N GLN A 59 17.50 -26.48 -20.67
CA GLN A 59 18.62 -26.45 -21.62
C GLN A 59 18.78 -25.06 -22.26
N VAL A 60 17.67 -24.36 -22.54
CA VAL A 60 17.71 -22.98 -23.02
C VAL A 60 18.29 -22.03 -21.97
N ALA A 61 18.01 -22.25 -20.68
CA ALA A 61 18.60 -21.46 -19.59
C ALA A 61 20.13 -21.64 -19.56
N GLU A 62 20.62 -22.90 -19.60
CA GLU A 62 22.04 -23.22 -19.61
C GLU A 62 22.75 -22.58 -20.82
N TYR A 63 22.15 -22.67 -22.01
CA TYR A 63 22.66 -22.00 -23.21
C TYR A 63 22.77 -20.48 -23.06
N LYS A 64 21.74 -19.84 -22.43
CA LYS A 64 21.72 -18.40 -22.18
C LYS A 64 22.80 -17.99 -21.18
N VAL A 65 23.01 -18.76 -20.12
CA VAL A 65 24.10 -18.53 -19.14
C VAL A 65 25.46 -18.48 -19.84
N GLN A 66 25.75 -19.50 -20.67
CA GLN A 66 27.05 -19.59 -21.34
C GLN A 66 27.33 -18.42 -22.28
N ARG A 67 26.29 -17.74 -22.78
CA ARG A 67 26.39 -16.64 -23.76
C ARG A 67 26.00 -15.27 -23.22
N GLY A 68 25.70 -15.16 -21.94
CA GLY A 68 25.29 -13.88 -21.33
C GLY A 68 23.97 -13.31 -21.90
N LEU A 69 23.08 -14.18 -22.39
CA LEU A 69 21.83 -13.75 -23.01
C LEU A 69 20.73 -13.55 -21.97
N PRO A 70 19.85 -12.54 -22.15
CA PRO A 70 18.72 -12.31 -21.25
C PRO A 70 17.70 -13.44 -21.32
N VAL A 71 17.00 -13.69 -20.19
CA VAL A 71 15.93 -14.69 -20.11
C VAL A 71 14.77 -14.31 -21.03
N LEU A 72 14.32 -13.05 -20.96
CA LEU A 72 13.23 -12.55 -21.79
C LEU A 72 13.69 -12.29 -23.22
N ASN A 73 12.94 -12.82 -24.19
CA ASN A 73 13.03 -12.46 -25.60
C ASN A 73 11.62 -12.09 -26.07
N GLU A 74 11.29 -10.81 -26.01
CA GLU A 74 9.96 -10.28 -26.32
C GLU A 74 9.53 -10.59 -27.76
N GLN A 75 10.46 -10.49 -28.71
CA GLN A 75 10.17 -10.76 -30.10
C GLN A 75 9.75 -12.22 -30.31
N ARG A 76 10.49 -13.17 -29.72
CA ARG A 76 10.16 -14.60 -29.79
C ARG A 76 8.85 -14.96 -29.12
N GLU A 77 8.55 -14.36 -27.98
CA GLU A 77 7.27 -14.57 -27.29
C GLU A 77 6.09 -14.04 -28.11
N LYS A 78 6.25 -12.88 -28.74
CA LYS A 78 5.25 -12.32 -29.64
C LYS A 78 5.00 -13.24 -30.82
N GLU A 79 6.05 -13.72 -31.48
CA GLU A 79 5.94 -14.68 -32.61
C GLU A 79 5.16 -15.95 -32.24
N ILE A 80 5.43 -16.51 -31.05
CA ILE A 80 4.73 -17.69 -30.53
C ILE A 80 3.24 -17.39 -30.35
N LEU A 81 2.90 -16.26 -29.72
CA LEU A 81 1.51 -15.91 -29.47
C LEU A 81 0.74 -15.61 -30.76
N ASP A 82 1.37 -14.94 -31.72
CA ASP A 82 0.76 -14.63 -33.01
C ASP A 82 0.54 -15.92 -33.82
N ASP A 83 1.48 -16.87 -33.81
CA ASP A 83 1.34 -18.18 -34.43
C ASP A 83 0.20 -19.00 -33.78
N VAL A 84 0.10 -18.99 -32.45
CA VAL A 84 -0.98 -19.67 -31.72
C VAL A 84 -2.34 -19.08 -32.10
N ARG A 85 -2.46 -17.75 -32.12
CA ARG A 85 -3.72 -17.09 -32.51
C ARG A 85 -4.14 -17.49 -33.95
N SER A 86 -3.19 -17.51 -34.87
CA SER A 86 -3.48 -17.83 -36.25
C SER A 86 -3.92 -19.29 -36.45
N LYS A 87 -3.38 -20.23 -35.65
CA LYS A 87 -3.67 -21.67 -35.76
C LYS A 87 -4.97 -22.10 -35.05
N CYS A 88 -5.39 -21.36 -34.04
CA CYS A 88 -6.50 -21.77 -33.15
C CYS A 88 -7.86 -21.12 -33.48
N GLY A 89 -7.95 -20.32 -34.54
CA GLY A 89 -9.21 -19.70 -35.02
C GLY A 89 -9.95 -18.96 -33.86
N GLU A 90 -11.21 -19.30 -33.68
CA GLU A 90 -12.05 -18.65 -32.63
C GLU A 90 -11.51 -18.82 -31.20
N GLN A 91 -10.73 -19.86 -30.92
CA GLN A 91 -10.13 -20.12 -29.62
C GLN A 91 -8.74 -19.49 -29.49
N GLY A 92 -8.26 -18.74 -30.46
CA GLY A 92 -6.92 -18.20 -30.56
C GLY A 92 -6.50 -17.39 -29.31
N GLU A 93 -7.35 -16.51 -28.82
CA GLU A 93 -7.04 -15.70 -27.60
C GLU A 93 -7.02 -16.55 -26.34
N THR A 94 -7.94 -17.51 -26.20
CA THR A 94 -7.99 -18.41 -25.04
C THR A 94 -6.72 -19.26 -24.96
N ILE A 95 -6.32 -19.87 -26.08
CA ILE A 95 -5.12 -20.70 -26.14
C ILE A 95 -3.85 -19.85 -26.01
N ALA A 96 -3.81 -18.64 -26.58
CA ALA A 96 -2.70 -17.70 -26.38
C ALA A 96 -2.50 -17.34 -24.89
N THR A 97 -3.58 -17.24 -24.11
CA THR A 97 -3.50 -17.03 -22.66
C THR A 97 -2.82 -18.21 -21.96
N VAL A 98 -3.16 -19.45 -22.31
CA VAL A 98 -2.51 -20.67 -21.79
C VAL A 98 -1.03 -20.69 -22.15
N PHE A 99 -0.69 -20.36 -23.40
CA PHE A 99 0.72 -20.29 -23.85
C PHE A 99 1.49 -19.18 -23.11
N SER A 100 0.86 -18.03 -22.87
CA SER A 100 1.47 -16.96 -22.08
C SER A 100 1.81 -17.43 -20.66
N ALA A 101 0.88 -18.09 -19.98
CA ALA A 101 1.11 -18.68 -18.66
C ALA A 101 2.24 -19.74 -18.68
N THR A 102 2.26 -20.58 -19.73
CA THR A 102 3.31 -21.57 -19.91
C THR A 102 4.69 -20.93 -20.14
N MET A 103 4.77 -19.80 -20.86
CA MET A 103 6.00 -19.03 -21.05
C MET A 103 6.42 -18.34 -19.75
N ASP A 104 5.48 -17.81 -18.94
CA ASP A 104 5.77 -17.27 -17.63
C ASP A 104 6.41 -18.33 -16.71
N ALA A 105 5.84 -19.53 -16.65
CA ALA A 105 6.42 -20.66 -15.90
C ALA A 105 7.82 -21.06 -16.40
N SER A 106 8.02 -21.07 -17.74
CA SER A 106 9.33 -21.33 -18.34
C SER A 106 10.37 -20.28 -17.93
N ARG A 107 10.00 -18.98 -17.91
CA ARG A 107 10.90 -17.90 -17.46
C ARG A 107 11.24 -18.02 -15.98
N ALA A 108 10.25 -18.30 -15.14
CA ALA A 108 10.49 -18.52 -13.70
C ALA A 108 11.53 -19.64 -13.48
N LEU A 109 11.36 -20.77 -14.20
CA LEU A 109 12.32 -21.87 -14.17
C LEU A 109 13.72 -21.45 -14.65
N GLN A 110 13.82 -20.71 -15.76
CA GLN A 110 15.09 -20.21 -16.28
C GLN A 110 15.77 -19.27 -15.29
N HIS A 111 15.05 -18.32 -14.69
CA HIS A 111 15.59 -17.41 -13.68
C HIS A 111 16.15 -18.17 -12.46
N LYS A 112 15.47 -19.23 -12.02
CA LYS A 112 15.95 -20.08 -10.92
C LYS A 112 17.29 -20.76 -11.26
N ILE A 113 17.47 -21.22 -12.50
CA ILE A 113 18.70 -21.89 -12.98
C ILE A 113 19.83 -20.89 -13.18
N ILE A 114 19.54 -19.74 -13.77
CA ILE A 114 20.54 -18.69 -14.05
C ILE A 114 21.02 -18.03 -12.75
N GLY A 115 20.33 -18.27 -11.62
CA GLY A 115 20.62 -17.58 -10.35
C GLY A 115 20.21 -16.12 -10.39
N GLY A 116 19.16 -15.80 -11.17
CA GLY A 116 18.58 -14.45 -11.22
C GLY A 116 18.26 -13.92 -9.84
N GLY A 117 18.62 -12.65 -9.59
CA GLY A 117 18.44 -12.02 -8.29
C GLY A 117 19.54 -12.31 -7.27
N LYS A 118 20.68 -12.92 -7.66
CA LYS A 118 21.81 -13.16 -6.76
C LYS A 118 22.29 -11.86 -6.09
N GLU A 119 22.42 -10.79 -6.86
CA GLU A 119 22.82 -9.49 -6.33
C GLU A 119 21.81 -8.95 -5.31
N LEU A 120 20.49 -9.04 -5.64
CA LEU A 120 19.44 -8.63 -4.72
C LEU A 120 19.44 -9.51 -3.46
N ARG A 121 19.60 -10.82 -3.61
CA ARG A 121 19.68 -11.76 -2.45
C ARG A 121 20.85 -11.40 -1.55
N THR A 122 22.03 -11.20 -2.10
CA THR A 122 23.22 -10.78 -1.36
C THR A 122 23.01 -9.42 -0.70
N ALA A 123 22.36 -8.47 -1.39
CA ALA A 123 22.01 -7.17 -0.81
C ALA A 123 21.03 -7.31 0.37
N VAL A 124 20.03 -8.18 0.25
CA VAL A 124 19.07 -8.48 1.33
C VAL A 124 19.79 -9.14 2.52
N GLU A 125 20.62 -10.16 2.27
CA GLU A 125 21.41 -10.85 3.31
C GLU A 125 22.33 -9.88 4.06
N ASN A 126 22.99 -8.98 3.35
CA ASN A 126 23.88 -7.96 3.93
C ASN A 126 23.11 -6.83 4.64
N ALA A 127 21.82 -6.67 4.39
CA ALA A 127 20.98 -5.65 4.99
C ALA A 127 20.36 -6.09 6.33
N VAL A 128 20.45 -7.38 6.67
CA VAL A 128 19.92 -7.90 7.93
C VAL A 128 20.79 -7.42 9.10
N ILE A 129 20.16 -6.81 10.08
CA ILE A 129 20.80 -6.35 11.32
C ILE A 129 20.48 -7.32 12.46
N ASP A 130 21.40 -7.45 13.41
CA ASP A 130 21.22 -8.31 14.60
C ASP A 130 20.30 -7.68 15.66
N GLY A 131 20.08 -6.36 15.61
CA GLY A 131 19.20 -5.61 16.51
C GLY A 131 17.89 -5.18 15.83
N THR A 132 17.20 -4.24 16.48
CA THR A 132 15.97 -3.62 16.01
C THR A 132 16.16 -2.14 15.69
N LEU A 133 15.27 -1.55 14.89
CA LEU A 133 15.25 -0.11 14.66
C LEU A 133 15.06 0.67 15.98
N ALA A 134 14.37 0.09 16.96
CA ALA A 134 14.14 0.68 18.26
C ALA A 134 15.42 0.92 19.07
N GLU A 135 16.47 0.15 18.83
CA GLU A 135 17.79 0.29 19.50
C GLU A 135 18.65 1.41 18.87
N SER A 136 18.19 2.00 17.77
CA SER A 136 18.94 3.08 17.10
C SER A 136 18.82 4.39 17.88
N THR A 137 19.96 4.96 18.23
CA THR A 137 20.09 6.30 18.81
C THR A 137 20.32 7.41 17.76
N ALA A 138 20.40 7.01 16.48
CA ALA A 138 20.62 7.96 15.39
C ALA A 138 19.42 8.89 15.23
N PRO A 139 19.62 10.15 14.79
CA PRO A 139 18.52 11.09 14.62
C PRO A 139 17.50 10.59 13.59
N VAL A 140 16.23 10.87 13.83
CA VAL A 140 15.10 10.49 12.98
C VAL A 140 14.36 11.74 12.51
N ALA A 141 14.18 11.88 11.19
CA ALA A 141 13.42 12.95 10.59
C ALA A 141 11.92 12.63 10.57
N CYS A 142 11.05 13.57 10.90
CA CYS A 142 9.62 13.43 10.71
C CYS A 142 8.97 14.71 10.22
N ALA A 143 7.85 14.59 9.50
CA ALA A 143 7.08 15.74 9.05
C ALA A 143 6.17 16.27 10.16
N GLY A 144 6.05 17.61 10.25
CA GLY A 144 5.19 18.29 11.20
C GLY A 144 5.98 18.97 12.33
N VAL A 145 5.30 19.16 13.44
CA VAL A 145 5.85 19.86 14.63
C VAL A 145 5.81 18.93 15.83
N GLU A 146 6.41 19.35 16.92
CA GLU A 146 6.31 18.65 18.20
C GLU A 146 4.83 18.41 18.58
N GLY A 147 4.53 17.21 19.09
CA GLY A 147 3.17 16.76 19.41
C GLY A 147 2.39 16.20 18.22
N SER A 148 2.97 16.16 17.00
CA SER A 148 2.33 15.56 15.84
C SER A 148 2.27 14.03 15.93
N TYR A 149 1.33 13.42 15.19
CA TYR A 149 1.24 11.96 15.07
C TYR A 149 2.50 11.33 14.46
N ALA A 150 3.20 12.05 13.58
CA ALA A 150 4.47 11.59 13.03
C ALA A 150 5.57 11.53 14.10
N GLU A 151 5.66 12.56 14.97
CA GLU A 151 6.59 12.53 16.11
C GLU A 151 6.25 11.39 17.08
N LYS A 152 4.96 11.22 17.42
CA LYS A 152 4.52 10.11 18.27
C LYS A 152 4.95 8.76 17.71
N THR A 153 4.79 8.58 16.41
CA THR A 153 5.24 7.36 15.71
C THR A 153 6.76 7.23 15.74
N ALA A 154 7.49 8.31 15.45
CA ALA A 154 8.95 8.31 15.50
C ALA A 154 9.47 7.91 16.88
N LYS A 155 8.94 8.49 17.96
CA LYS A 155 9.29 8.13 19.35
C LYS A 155 8.91 6.71 19.75
N ARG A 156 7.83 6.18 19.16
CA ARG A 156 7.43 4.79 19.41
C ARG A 156 8.38 3.79 18.75
N LEU A 157 8.84 4.10 17.54
CA LEU A 157 9.74 3.23 16.76
C LEU A 157 11.21 3.41 17.15
N PHE A 158 11.58 4.60 17.63
CA PHE A 158 12.95 5.00 17.99
C PHE A 158 12.94 5.72 19.32
N PRO A 159 12.74 5.03 20.44
CA PRO A 159 12.52 5.66 21.76
C PRO A 159 13.70 6.53 22.22
N ASP A 160 14.94 6.14 21.88
CA ASP A 160 16.16 6.80 22.31
C ASP A 160 16.76 7.76 21.27
N ALA A 161 16.09 7.93 20.11
CA ALA A 161 16.55 8.78 19.03
C ALA A 161 16.11 10.24 19.20
N GLN A 162 16.95 11.17 18.76
CA GLN A 162 16.56 12.56 18.61
C GLN A 162 15.61 12.73 17.41
N VAL A 163 14.40 13.22 17.61
CA VAL A 163 13.45 13.50 16.53
C VAL A 163 13.69 14.91 15.99
N LYS A 164 13.95 15.01 14.68
CA LYS A 164 14.08 16.26 13.92
C LYS A 164 12.80 16.54 13.14
N HIS A 165 12.23 17.71 13.28
CA HIS A 165 10.96 18.10 12.69
C HIS A 165 11.18 18.91 11.40
N TYR A 166 10.45 18.56 10.34
CA TYR A 166 10.49 19.23 9.05
C TYR A 166 9.09 19.65 8.63
N LYS A 167 8.97 20.74 7.89
CA LYS A 167 7.67 21.31 7.53
C LYS A 167 6.95 20.49 6.47
N LEU A 168 7.68 20.04 5.46
CA LEU A 168 7.16 19.31 4.30
C LEU A 168 7.65 17.86 4.31
N PHE A 169 6.93 16.97 3.62
CA PHE A 169 7.41 15.60 3.43
C PHE A 169 8.71 15.57 2.63
N GLU A 170 8.83 16.39 1.59
CA GLU A 170 10.06 16.49 0.79
C GLU A 170 11.28 16.86 1.63
N ASP A 171 11.13 17.75 2.61
CA ASP A 171 12.23 18.12 3.52
C ASP A 171 12.73 16.90 4.33
N VAL A 172 11.82 15.97 4.71
CA VAL A 172 12.21 14.72 5.38
C VAL A 172 13.05 13.85 4.45
N PHE A 173 12.62 13.70 3.18
CA PHE A 173 13.39 12.94 2.19
C PHE A 173 14.75 13.59 1.92
N GLU A 174 14.82 14.91 1.83
CA GLU A 174 16.09 15.65 1.67
C GLU A 174 17.01 15.44 2.86
N ALA A 175 16.50 15.49 4.09
CA ALA A 175 17.29 15.24 5.30
C ALA A 175 17.89 13.82 5.30
N VAL A 176 17.11 12.82 4.89
CA VAL A 176 17.61 11.44 4.75
C VAL A 176 18.62 11.34 3.60
N ASN A 177 18.36 12.01 2.47
CA ASN A 177 19.27 12.01 1.32
C ASN A 177 20.63 12.63 1.65
N LYS A 178 20.65 13.72 2.41
CA LYS A 178 21.88 14.41 2.86
C LYS A 178 22.58 13.71 4.02
N GLY A 179 21.94 12.71 4.65
CA GLY A 179 22.48 11.99 5.80
C GLY A 179 22.36 12.75 7.12
N GLU A 180 21.53 13.80 7.19
CA GLU A 180 21.22 14.52 8.43
C GLU A 180 20.46 13.65 9.44
N ALA A 181 19.71 12.67 8.92
CA ALA A 181 19.05 11.61 9.66
C ALA A 181 19.05 10.34 8.79
N PRO A 182 19.50 9.17 9.29
CA PRO A 182 19.48 7.94 8.51
C PRO A 182 18.08 7.40 8.24
N PHE A 183 17.09 7.81 9.04
CA PHE A 183 15.70 7.38 8.97
C PHE A 183 14.75 8.57 8.88
N GLY A 184 13.66 8.38 8.13
CA GLY A 184 12.55 9.33 8.05
C GLY A 184 11.22 8.64 8.33
N VAL A 185 10.33 9.27 9.10
CA VAL A 185 8.98 8.77 9.40
C VAL A 185 7.95 9.64 8.70
N ILE A 186 7.15 9.03 7.81
CA ILE A 186 6.14 9.71 7.01
C ILE A 186 4.82 8.92 6.99
N PRO A 187 3.64 9.58 6.95
CA PRO A 187 2.37 8.90 6.76
C PRO A 187 2.22 8.49 5.28
N VAL A 188 1.64 7.33 5.03
CA VAL A 188 1.33 6.85 3.66
C VAL A 188 -0.14 6.59 3.42
N GLU A 189 -0.90 6.33 4.49
CA GLU A 189 -2.31 6.00 4.39
C GLU A 189 -3.05 6.35 5.69
N ASN A 190 -4.27 6.84 5.56
CA ASN A 190 -5.19 6.98 6.68
C ASN A 190 -6.47 6.22 6.36
N SER A 191 -6.99 5.46 7.32
CA SER A 191 -8.15 4.56 7.12
C SER A 191 -9.43 5.29 6.70
N THR A 192 -9.54 6.59 6.97
CA THR A 192 -10.71 7.41 6.62
C THR A 192 -10.48 8.36 5.45
N ALA A 193 -9.23 8.78 5.19
CA ALA A 193 -8.88 9.74 4.14
C ALA A 193 -8.19 9.09 2.94
N GLY A 194 -7.80 7.81 3.05
CA GLY A 194 -7.11 7.08 1.98
C GLY A 194 -5.62 7.36 1.92
N SER A 195 -5.06 7.18 0.72
CA SER A 195 -3.62 7.23 0.47
C SER A 195 -3.06 8.66 0.44
N VAL A 196 -1.86 8.83 0.97
CA VAL A 196 -1.09 10.08 0.89
C VAL A 196 -0.24 10.05 -0.38
N HIS A 197 -0.80 10.52 -1.50
CA HIS A 197 -0.17 10.42 -2.82
C HIS A 197 1.23 11.05 -2.88
N GLU A 198 1.42 12.22 -2.26
CA GLU A 198 2.72 12.89 -2.19
C GLU A 198 3.82 11.99 -1.61
N ALA A 199 3.51 11.18 -0.59
CA ALA A 199 4.47 10.26 0.01
C ALA A 199 4.94 9.18 -1.00
N TYR A 200 4.01 8.63 -1.79
CA TYR A 200 4.36 7.64 -2.83
C TYR A 200 5.20 8.26 -3.95
N ASP A 201 4.87 9.48 -4.40
CA ASP A 201 5.62 10.19 -5.43
C ASP A 201 7.07 10.44 -4.97
N LEU A 202 7.24 10.84 -3.71
CA LEU A 202 8.56 11.07 -3.12
C LEU A 202 9.36 9.76 -2.98
N ILE A 203 8.74 8.66 -2.56
CA ILE A 203 9.40 7.36 -2.50
C ILE A 203 9.91 6.95 -3.89
N MET A 204 9.11 7.13 -4.93
CA MET A 204 9.51 6.83 -6.31
C MET A 204 10.63 7.76 -6.81
N LYS A 205 10.56 9.04 -6.45
CA LYS A 205 11.59 10.05 -6.82
C LYS A 205 12.95 9.74 -6.20
N TYR A 206 13.00 9.50 -4.88
CA TYR A 206 14.22 9.28 -4.13
C TYR A 206 14.72 7.82 -4.15
N LYS A 207 13.84 6.87 -4.51
CA LYS A 207 14.13 5.42 -4.53
C LYS A 207 14.65 4.89 -3.20
N PHE A 208 14.10 5.39 -2.09
CA PHE A 208 14.45 4.93 -0.77
C PHE A 208 13.77 3.61 -0.42
N TYR A 209 14.37 2.90 0.54
CA TYR A 209 13.81 1.67 1.09
C TYR A 209 12.79 1.97 2.18
N ILE A 210 11.72 1.17 2.23
CA ILE A 210 10.82 1.11 3.36
C ILE A 210 11.38 0.06 4.31
N VAL A 211 11.88 0.51 5.46
CA VAL A 211 12.60 -0.35 6.43
C VAL A 211 11.77 -0.66 7.66
N GLY A 212 10.61 -0.03 7.83
CA GLY A 212 9.67 -0.28 8.90
C GLY A 212 8.30 0.30 8.60
N ALA A 213 7.29 -0.14 9.32
CA ALA A 213 5.94 0.40 9.24
C ALA A 213 5.24 0.30 10.61
N TYR A 214 4.41 1.28 10.90
CA TYR A 214 3.60 1.30 12.12
C TYR A 214 2.23 1.91 11.85
N SER A 215 1.17 1.26 12.36
CA SER A 215 -0.18 1.80 12.30
C SER A 215 -0.52 2.42 13.64
N LEU A 216 -0.71 3.74 13.64
CA LEU A 216 -1.05 4.52 14.82
C LEU A 216 -2.54 4.83 14.83
N GLU A 217 -3.22 4.51 15.93
CA GLU A 217 -4.59 4.98 16.14
C GLU A 217 -4.62 6.50 16.31
N VAL A 218 -5.55 7.12 15.60
CA VAL A 218 -5.75 8.57 15.63
C VAL A 218 -6.99 8.87 16.44
N ASN A 219 -6.77 9.29 17.67
CA ASN A 219 -7.83 9.73 18.58
C ASN A 219 -7.78 11.24 18.69
N HIS A 220 -8.91 11.89 18.41
CA HIS A 220 -9.04 13.32 18.47
C HIS A 220 -9.67 13.76 19.79
N CYS A 221 -9.10 14.81 20.38
CA CYS A 221 -9.61 15.44 21.58
C CYS A 221 -9.93 16.91 21.30
N LEU A 222 -10.99 17.41 21.91
CA LEU A 222 -11.21 18.85 22.04
C LEU A 222 -10.40 19.36 23.24
N CYS A 223 -9.54 20.31 23.00
CA CYS A 223 -8.64 20.89 24.00
C CYS A 223 -8.73 22.42 23.97
N ALA A 224 -8.55 23.06 25.11
CA ALA A 224 -8.59 24.51 25.22
C ALA A 224 -7.63 24.98 26.33
N ASN A 225 -7.51 26.30 26.53
CA ASN A 225 -6.76 26.87 27.61
C ASN A 225 -7.35 26.46 28.98
N GLU A 226 -6.55 26.46 30.03
CA GLU A 226 -6.90 25.93 31.34
C GLU A 226 -8.19 26.53 31.94
N ASN A 227 -8.39 27.85 31.77
CA ASN A 227 -9.55 28.59 32.28
C ASN A 227 -10.78 28.54 31.35
N ALA A 228 -10.66 27.89 30.17
CA ALA A 228 -11.76 27.75 29.25
C ALA A 228 -12.82 26.79 29.80
N LYS A 229 -14.08 27.15 29.64
CA LYS A 229 -15.22 26.27 29.90
C LYS A 229 -15.73 25.72 28.56
N TYR A 230 -16.30 24.55 28.63
CA TYR A 230 -16.82 23.88 27.45
C TYR A 230 -17.90 24.71 26.72
N GLU A 231 -18.73 25.38 27.52
CA GLU A 231 -19.86 26.20 27.06
C GLU A 231 -19.44 27.53 26.40
N ASP A 232 -18.20 27.97 26.68
CA ASP A 232 -17.68 29.24 26.15
C ASP A 232 -17.00 29.06 24.77
N ILE A 233 -16.81 27.82 24.29
CA ILE A 233 -16.11 27.56 23.05
C ILE A 233 -17.00 27.89 21.84
N GLU A 234 -16.52 28.74 20.95
CA GLU A 234 -17.17 29.18 19.72
C GLU A 234 -16.43 28.64 18.47
N GLU A 235 -15.11 28.75 18.48
CA GLU A 235 -14.24 28.39 17.36
C GLU A 235 -13.32 27.23 17.71
N VAL A 236 -13.17 26.26 16.80
CA VAL A 236 -12.32 25.08 16.98
C VAL A 236 -11.35 24.98 15.82
N TYR A 237 -10.07 25.11 16.13
CA TYR A 237 -8.97 25.12 15.18
C TYR A 237 -8.42 23.71 14.97
N SER A 238 -8.24 23.27 13.72
CA SER A 238 -7.51 22.05 13.40
C SER A 238 -7.21 21.94 11.90
N HIS A 239 -6.48 20.86 11.53
CA HIS A 239 -6.31 20.48 10.13
C HIS A 239 -7.67 20.16 9.49
N PRO A 240 -7.93 20.53 8.23
CA PRO A 240 -9.21 20.30 7.56
C PRO A 240 -9.71 18.86 7.67
N GLN A 241 -8.80 17.88 7.55
CA GLN A 241 -9.13 16.47 7.69
C GLN A 241 -9.63 16.12 9.10
N ALA A 242 -9.01 16.65 10.17
CA ALA A 242 -9.43 16.39 11.54
C ALA A 242 -10.78 17.05 11.83
N LEU A 243 -11.04 18.25 11.31
CA LEU A 243 -12.35 18.90 11.40
C LEU A 243 -13.42 18.07 10.71
N SER A 244 -13.15 17.55 9.50
CA SER A 244 -14.07 16.66 8.78
C SER A 244 -14.33 15.35 9.54
N GLN A 245 -13.30 14.77 10.15
CA GLN A 245 -13.42 13.54 10.96
C GLN A 245 -14.19 13.76 12.27
N CYS A 246 -14.33 15.00 12.74
CA CYS A 246 -15.09 15.39 13.93
C CYS A 246 -16.35 16.20 13.59
N SER A 247 -16.80 16.19 12.34
CA SER A 247 -17.88 17.06 11.84
C SER A 247 -19.21 16.88 12.57
N LYS A 248 -19.54 15.64 12.98
CA LYS A 248 -20.75 15.39 13.78
C LYS A 248 -20.64 16.08 15.13
N PHE A 249 -19.52 15.91 15.82
CA PHE A 249 -19.26 16.54 17.11
C PHE A 249 -19.32 18.07 17.02
N LEU A 250 -18.67 18.67 16.00
CA LEU A 250 -18.70 20.12 15.80
C LEU A 250 -20.12 20.63 15.59
N LYS A 251 -20.93 19.89 14.82
CA LYS A 251 -22.33 20.25 14.55
C LYS A 251 -23.24 20.09 15.79
N ASP A 252 -23.05 19.02 16.57
CA ASP A 252 -23.88 18.72 17.75
C ASP A 252 -23.72 19.82 18.84
N PHE A 253 -22.60 20.56 18.84
CA PHE A 253 -22.29 21.61 19.80
C PHE A 253 -22.20 23.02 19.18
N ASP A 254 -22.59 23.17 17.92
CA ASP A 254 -22.58 24.44 17.16
C ASP A 254 -21.20 25.14 17.13
N PHE A 255 -20.12 24.35 17.12
CA PHE A 255 -18.76 24.88 17.03
C PHE A 255 -18.37 25.22 15.60
N THR A 256 -17.79 26.41 15.42
CA THR A 256 -17.24 26.81 14.11
C THR A 256 -15.84 26.24 13.92
N GLY A 257 -15.68 25.32 12.93
CA GLY A 257 -14.39 24.72 12.58
C GLY A 257 -13.53 25.67 11.74
N ILE A 258 -12.33 25.99 12.21
CA ILE A 258 -11.37 26.88 11.53
C ILE A 258 -10.15 26.05 11.05
N ASN A 259 -9.87 26.14 9.75
CA ASN A 259 -8.75 25.42 9.15
C ASN A 259 -7.40 25.93 9.65
N TYR A 260 -6.53 24.99 10.02
CA TYR A 260 -5.15 25.25 10.41
C TYR A 260 -4.18 24.27 9.75
N THR A 261 -2.88 24.57 9.76
CA THR A 261 -1.86 23.80 9.03
C THR A 261 -1.74 22.34 9.45
N ASN A 262 -1.82 22.06 10.75
CA ASN A 262 -1.91 20.70 11.32
C ASN A 262 -2.49 20.75 12.74
N THR A 263 -2.87 19.58 13.27
CA THR A 263 -3.54 19.45 14.58
C THR A 263 -2.67 19.93 15.75
N ALA A 264 -1.38 19.62 15.75
CA ALA A 264 -0.47 20.03 16.83
C ALA A 264 -0.14 21.52 16.77
N ALA A 265 0.00 22.10 15.55
CA ALA A 265 0.17 23.53 15.38
C ALA A 265 -1.08 24.31 15.82
N ALA A 266 -2.28 23.77 15.59
CA ALA A 266 -3.52 24.35 16.09
C ALA A 266 -3.54 24.37 17.64
N ALA A 267 -3.13 23.28 18.28
CA ALA A 267 -2.99 23.23 19.74
C ALA A 267 -2.01 24.30 20.26
N LYS A 268 -0.85 24.43 19.63
CA LYS A 268 0.13 25.47 19.95
C LYS A 268 -0.43 26.89 19.79
N PHE A 269 -1.19 27.13 18.72
CA PHE A 269 -1.85 28.41 18.46
C PHE A 269 -2.86 28.75 19.55
N VAL A 270 -3.76 27.81 19.90
CA VAL A 270 -4.78 28.00 20.95
C VAL A 270 -4.11 28.31 22.27
N LYS A 271 -3.02 27.60 22.64
CA LYS A 271 -2.26 27.89 23.85
C LYS A 271 -1.70 29.32 23.87
N ASN A 272 -1.04 29.70 22.79
CA ASN A 272 -0.37 31.01 22.71
C ASN A 272 -1.34 32.19 22.62
N SER A 273 -2.58 31.94 22.15
CA SER A 273 -3.61 32.99 22.05
C SER A 273 -4.10 33.50 23.43
N GLY A 274 -4.02 32.66 24.49
CA GLY A 274 -4.59 32.95 25.80
C GLY A 274 -6.12 33.04 25.83
N ARG A 275 -6.80 32.92 24.66
CA ARG A 275 -8.27 33.05 24.60
C ARG A 275 -8.94 31.85 25.24
N THR A 276 -10.11 32.09 25.86
CA THR A 276 -10.92 31.05 26.51
C THR A 276 -12.11 30.59 25.69
N ASN A 277 -12.46 31.33 24.64
CA ASN A 277 -13.57 31.00 23.75
C ASN A 277 -13.14 30.23 22.47
N ILE A 278 -11.90 29.72 22.42
CA ILE A 278 -11.42 28.92 21.34
C ILE A 278 -10.85 27.58 21.81
N GLY A 279 -11.05 26.55 20.99
CA GLY A 279 -10.51 25.21 21.18
C GLY A 279 -9.64 24.73 20.04
N ALA A 280 -8.95 23.62 20.25
CA ALA A 280 -8.25 22.88 19.21
C ALA A 280 -8.71 21.43 19.19
N ILE A 281 -8.83 20.85 18.00
CA ILE A 281 -8.87 19.39 17.82
C ILE A 281 -7.45 18.91 17.60
N CYS A 282 -6.93 18.11 18.53
CA CYS A 282 -5.59 17.56 18.47
C CYS A 282 -5.50 16.21 19.19
N SER A 283 -4.32 15.59 19.20
CA SER A 283 -4.06 14.40 20.00
C SER A 283 -3.93 14.77 21.50
N GLU A 284 -4.16 13.78 22.37
CA GLU A 284 -3.92 13.93 23.81
C GLU A 284 -2.46 14.31 24.10
N ASP A 285 -1.51 13.75 23.35
CA ASP A 285 -0.08 14.06 23.51
C ASP A 285 0.22 15.53 23.16
N ALA A 286 -0.39 16.05 22.09
CA ALA A 286 -0.25 17.47 21.74
C ALA A 286 -0.86 18.37 22.81
N ALA A 287 -2.03 18.02 23.34
CA ALA A 287 -2.66 18.77 24.43
C ALA A 287 -1.77 18.82 25.68
N LYS A 288 -1.24 17.68 26.11
CA LYS A 288 -0.30 17.60 27.25
C LYS A 288 0.98 18.38 26.98
N LYS A 289 1.55 18.25 25.80
CA LYS A 289 2.79 18.93 25.39
C LYS A 289 2.66 20.46 25.48
N TYR A 290 1.54 21.00 25.03
CA TYR A 290 1.32 22.45 25.01
C TYR A 290 0.59 22.96 26.28
N GLY A 291 0.33 22.10 27.25
CA GLY A 291 -0.36 22.47 28.50
C GLY A 291 -1.79 22.98 28.27
N LEU A 292 -2.50 22.31 27.38
CA LEU A 292 -3.94 22.54 27.20
C LEU A 292 -4.75 21.57 28.05
N LYS A 293 -5.91 22.04 28.52
CA LYS A 293 -6.91 21.22 29.19
C LYS A 293 -7.68 20.42 28.15
N ILE A 294 -7.80 19.12 28.35
CA ILE A 294 -8.65 18.25 27.52
C ILE A 294 -10.08 18.39 28.00
N LEU A 295 -10.96 18.89 27.16
CA LEU A 295 -12.38 19.07 27.45
C LEU A 295 -13.18 17.82 27.11
N LYS A 296 -12.85 17.16 25.99
CA LYS A 296 -13.52 15.93 25.53
C LYS A 296 -12.55 15.06 24.74
N THR A 297 -12.60 13.75 24.96
CA THR A 297 -11.82 12.73 24.23
C THR A 297 -12.69 11.98 23.22
N ASN A 298 -12.06 11.34 22.24
CA ASN A 298 -12.72 10.45 21.28
C ASN A 298 -13.89 11.12 20.54
N ILE A 299 -13.64 12.32 20.00
CA ILE A 299 -14.66 13.14 19.34
C ILE A 299 -14.80 12.86 17.84
N GLN A 300 -14.01 11.93 17.28
CA GLN A 300 -14.07 11.54 15.88
C GLN A 300 -15.35 10.75 15.56
N ASN A 301 -15.85 10.93 14.33
CA ASN A 301 -17.08 10.28 13.83
C ASN A 301 -16.97 8.74 13.79
N VAL A 302 -15.75 8.22 13.57
CA VAL A 302 -15.47 6.78 13.43
C VAL A 302 -14.39 6.39 14.44
N SER A 303 -14.66 5.39 15.26
CA SER A 303 -13.75 4.94 16.34
C SER A 303 -12.49 4.23 15.82
N SER A 304 -12.51 3.67 14.61
CA SER A 304 -11.40 2.91 14.03
C SER A 304 -10.54 3.74 13.08
N ASN A 305 -10.23 5.01 13.44
CA ASN A 305 -9.35 5.85 12.63
C ASN A 305 -7.89 5.51 12.92
N SER A 306 -7.15 5.12 11.91
CA SER A 306 -5.72 4.83 12.01
C SER A 306 -4.93 5.44 10.86
N THR A 307 -3.70 5.84 11.13
CA THR A 307 -2.75 6.28 10.10
C THR A 307 -1.59 5.31 10.06
N ARG A 308 -1.32 4.80 8.87
CA ARG A 308 -0.14 3.99 8.61
C ARG A 308 1.04 4.88 8.28
N PHE A 309 2.06 4.78 9.10
CA PHE A 309 3.36 5.41 8.89
C PHE A 309 4.36 4.39 8.38
N ILE A 310 5.31 4.84 7.59
CA ILE A 310 6.47 4.06 7.17
C ILE A 310 7.75 4.73 7.62
N VAL A 311 8.77 3.90 7.80
CA VAL A 311 10.14 4.35 8.01
C VAL A 311 10.87 4.22 6.69
N ILE A 312 11.40 5.33 6.19
CA ILE A 312 12.23 5.39 4.98
C ILE A 312 13.70 5.48 5.34
N SER A 313 14.55 4.87 4.52
CA SER A 313 16.00 4.97 4.61
C SER A 313 16.65 4.89 3.24
N LYS A 314 17.78 5.56 3.06
CA LYS A 314 18.60 5.47 1.85
C LYS A 314 19.30 4.11 1.73
N LYS A 315 19.54 3.44 2.86
CA LYS A 315 20.12 2.10 2.93
C LYS A 315 19.03 1.07 3.25
N MET A 316 19.13 -0.10 2.63
CA MET A 316 18.30 -1.23 3.03
C MET A 316 18.70 -1.66 4.44
N VAL A 317 17.74 -1.78 5.32
CA VAL A 317 17.87 -2.27 6.70
C VAL A 317 16.73 -3.24 6.96
N ILE A 318 17.06 -4.44 7.41
CA ILE A 318 16.07 -5.51 7.64
C ILE A 318 16.29 -6.04 9.07
N GLU A 319 15.29 -5.92 9.91
CA GLU A 319 15.32 -6.51 11.25
C GLU A 319 15.25 -8.04 11.15
N LYS A 320 15.97 -8.72 12.04
CA LYS A 320 15.92 -10.17 12.13
C LYS A 320 14.49 -10.62 12.46
N GLY A 321 13.94 -11.50 11.62
CA GLY A 321 12.55 -11.96 11.75
C GLY A 321 11.50 -11.08 11.05
N ALA A 322 11.92 -10.13 10.21
CA ALA A 322 10.99 -9.41 9.35
C ALA A 322 10.19 -10.38 8.47
N ASP A 323 8.86 -10.31 8.53
CA ASP A 323 7.91 -11.21 7.87
C ASP A 323 7.11 -10.53 6.75
N LYS A 324 7.37 -9.24 6.49
CA LYS A 324 6.63 -8.44 5.50
C LYS A 324 7.56 -7.71 4.56
N ILE A 325 7.15 -7.64 3.30
CA ILE A 325 7.83 -6.89 2.25
C ILE A 325 6.87 -5.83 1.73
N SER A 326 7.35 -4.58 1.64
CA SER A 326 6.65 -3.51 0.94
C SER A 326 7.26 -3.30 -0.44
N LEU A 327 6.45 -3.40 -1.48
CA LEU A 327 6.88 -3.23 -2.86
C LEU A 327 6.11 -2.07 -3.50
N ILE A 328 6.83 -1.18 -4.16
CA ILE A 328 6.26 -0.12 -5.00
C ILE A 328 6.79 -0.35 -6.40
N PHE A 329 5.88 -0.53 -7.35
CA PHE A 329 6.24 -0.76 -8.76
C PHE A 329 5.27 -0.06 -9.70
N ALA A 330 5.77 0.37 -10.84
CA ALA A 330 4.97 0.89 -11.93
C ALA A 330 4.65 -0.21 -12.93
N LEU A 331 3.42 -0.27 -13.38
CA LEU A 331 2.95 -1.21 -14.39
C LEU A 331 2.62 -0.49 -15.69
N PRO A 332 2.90 -1.11 -16.85
CA PRO A 332 2.34 -0.63 -18.10
C PRO A 332 0.81 -0.61 -18.02
N HIS A 333 0.19 0.46 -18.49
CA HIS A 333 -1.27 0.58 -18.54
C HIS A 333 -1.85 -0.27 -19.67
N LYS A 334 -1.85 -1.60 -19.47
CA LYS A 334 -2.36 -2.61 -20.41
C LYS A 334 -3.20 -3.63 -19.66
N THR A 335 -4.23 -4.14 -20.33
CA THR A 335 -5.09 -5.21 -19.77
C THR A 335 -4.24 -6.40 -19.32
N GLY A 336 -4.51 -6.88 -18.10
CA GLY A 336 -3.83 -8.03 -17.50
C GLY A 336 -2.44 -7.75 -16.90
N SER A 337 -1.92 -6.51 -16.92
CA SER A 337 -0.60 -6.21 -16.34
C SER A 337 -0.50 -6.54 -14.85
N LEU A 338 -1.51 -6.17 -14.06
CA LEU A 338 -1.56 -6.49 -12.63
C LEU A 338 -1.66 -8.01 -12.40
N TYR A 339 -2.55 -8.69 -13.13
CA TYR A 339 -2.71 -10.15 -13.05
C TYR A 339 -1.39 -10.88 -13.29
N ARG A 340 -0.63 -10.48 -14.32
CA ARG A 340 0.66 -11.10 -14.64
C ARG A 340 1.70 -10.92 -13.53
N ILE A 341 1.74 -9.79 -12.86
CA ILE A 341 2.66 -9.59 -11.72
C ILE A 341 2.21 -10.41 -10.51
N LEU A 342 0.93 -10.37 -10.15
CA LEU A 342 0.41 -11.18 -9.05
C LEU A 342 0.61 -12.68 -9.28
N GLY A 343 0.41 -13.15 -10.52
CA GLY A 343 0.69 -14.54 -10.91
C GLY A 343 2.15 -14.95 -10.71
N ARG A 344 3.11 -14.03 -10.90
CA ARG A 344 4.53 -14.32 -10.61
C ARG A 344 4.81 -14.49 -9.13
N PHE A 345 4.19 -13.70 -8.27
CA PHE A 345 4.31 -13.88 -6.83
C PHE A 345 3.71 -15.21 -6.34
N SER A 346 2.63 -15.69 -6.96
CA SER A 346 2.02 -16.96 -6.57
C SER A 346 2.82 -18.19 -7.03
N MET A 347 3.73 -18.03 -8.01
CA MET A 347 4.57 -19.12 -8.54
C MET A 347 5.97 -19.15 -7.92
N ALA A 348 6.34 -18.17 -7.10
CA ALA A 348 7.64 -18.07 -6.45
C ALA A 348 7.64 -18.77 -5.08
#